data_80db78f55ed19299a356932a995dee3a
#
_entry.id   80db78f55ed19299a356932a995dee3a
#
_cell.length_a   1.000
_cell.length_b   1.000
_cell.length_c   1.000
_cell.angle_alpha   90.00
_cell.angle_beta   90.00
_cell.angle_gamma   90.00
#
_symmetry.space_group_name_H-M   'P 1'
#
loop_
_entity.id
_entity.type
_entity.pdbx_description
1 polymer ?
#
loop_
_entity_poly.entity_id
_entity_poly.type
_entity_poly.pdbx_seq_one_letter_code
_entity_poly.pdbx_strand_id
1 'polypeptide(L)'
;MGQPQISEYEQSLESLSGNEFQDEVSAYLQAVIIDFQTVPASPQGDAGLDGFSHHGERAYCCYGPEHDAFKKNKEREDAIVEKFKGDLRRLYEVDTDGKKLVLSENKEIETILPKKRKIKHVELIVNWFGSHRILSRILTAAAEYAAASLCRYIETDATVTVVGPKQLANRYFVDEVMIARARQRIFIQKVEKKAEAVVLGSTEKFDKKMKDLREMVHGQKDAIDSLQTQLQTDWRMTLAFDQ
;
A
#
# COMPACT_ATOMS: atom_id res chain seq x y z
N MET A 1 27.10 -2.33 7.87
CA MET A 1 25.89 -3.15 7.61
C MET A 1 25.70 -3.22 6.11
N GLY A 2 25.52 -4.43 5.54
CA GLY A 2 25.28 -4.57 4.10
C GLY A 2 23.96 -3.89 3.69
N GLN A 3 23.86 -3.50 2.43
CA GLN A 3 22.59 -3.02 1.87
C GLN A 3 21.57 -4.17 1.89
N PRO A 4 20.27 -3.92 2.22
CA PRO A 4 19.26 -4.95 2.10
C PRO A 4 19.16 -5.37 0.64
N GLN A 5 19.02 -6.67 0.41
CA GLN A 5 18.81 -7.15 -0.95
C GLN A 5 17.39 -6.78 -1.41
N ILE A 6 17.22 -6.50 -2.70
CA ILE A 6 15.92 -6.21 -3.30
C ILE A 6 14.92 -7.32 -2.96
N SER A 7 15.35 -8.59 -2.97
CA SER A 7 14.52 -9.74 -2.61
C SER A 7 14.01 -9.72 -1.16
N GLU A 8 14.79 -9.20 -0.21
CA GLU A 8 14.33 -9.08 1.18
C GLU A 8 13.23 -8.02 1.31
N TYR A 9 13.33 -6.93 0.56
CA TYR A 9 12.31 -5.90 0.55
C TYR A 9 11.05 -6.35 -0.20
N GLU A 10 11.20 -7.07 -1.31
CA GLU A 10 10.09 -7.72 -2.01
C GLU A 10 9.28 -8.60 -1.06
N GLN A 11 9.94 -9.48 -0.31
CA GLN A 11 9.30 -10.33 0.71
C GLN A 11 8.64 -9.51 1.82
N SER A 12 9.26 -8.39 2.21
CA SER A 12 8.69 -7.46 3.16
C SER A 12 7.37 -6.87 2.65
N LEU A 13 7.31 -6.42 1.40
CA LEU A 13 6.10 -5.90 0.77
C LEU A 13 5.02 -6.98 0.64
N GLU A 14 5.40 -8.20 0.28
CA GLU A 14 4.49 -9.34 0.19
C GLU A 14 3.81 -9.67 1.53
N SER A 15 4.48 -9.44 2.66
CA SER A 15 3.94 -9.72 3.99
C SER A 15 3.00 -8.64 4.52
N LEU A 16 2.94 -7.46 3.88
CA LEU A 16 2.01 -6.41 4.25
C LEU A 16 0.62 -6.66 3.68
N SER A 17 -0.41 -6.28 4.41
CA SER A 17 -1.79 -6.41 3.97
C SER A 17 -2.63 -5.19 4.33
N GLY A 18 -3.80 -5.06 3.71
CA GLY A 18 -4.77 -4.02 4.03
C GLY A 18 -4.16 -2.62 4.07
N ASN A 19 -4.46 -1.90 5.14
CA ASN A 19 -4.00 -0.52 5.34
C ASN A 19 -2.47 -0.39 5.44
N GLU A 20 -1.79 -1.37 6.05
CA GLU A 20 -0.33 -1.31 6.16
C GLU A 20 0.36 -1.31 4.80
N PHE A 21 -0.16 -2.09 3.85
CA PHE A 21 0.34 -2.09 2.48
C PHE A 21 0.04 -0.77 1.78
N GLN A 22 -1.18 -0.24 1.91
CA GLN A 22 -1.57 1.04 1.32
C GLN A 22 -0.74 2.21 1.87
N ASP A 23 -0.51 2.24 3.18
CA ASP A 23 0.30 3.26 3.84
C ASP A 23 1.76 3.23 3.35
N GLU A 24 2.33 2.03 3.19
CA GLU A 24 3.68 1.88 2.66
C GLU A 24 3.80 2.37 1.22
N VAL A 25 2.84 1.99 0.36
CA VAL A 25 2.79 2.44 -1.04
C VAL A 25 2.58 3.95 -1.11
N SER A 26 1.64 4.49 -0.34
CA SER A 26 1.36 5.94 -0.31
C SER A 26 2.57 6.76 0.11
N ALA A 27 3.27 6.31 1.15
CA ALA A 27 4.48 6.97 1.61
C ALA A 27 5.61 6.91 0.57
N TYR A 28 5.71 5.81 -0.19
CA TYR A 28 6.63 5.73 -1.31
C TYR A 28 6.26 6.72 -2.41
N LEU A 29 5.01 6.71 -2.86
CA LEU A 29 4.56 7.60 -3.94
C LEU A 29 4.73 9.07 -3.56
N GLN A 30 4.45 9.45 -2.30
CA GLN A 30 4.71 10.80 -1.78
C GLN A 30 6.20 11.19 -1.82
N ALA A 31 7.09 10.23 -1.57
CA ALA A 31 8.52 10.50 -1.56
C ALA A 31 9.12 10.67 -2.97
N VAL A 32 8.58 9.96 -3.97
CA VAL A 32 9.16 9.93 -5.33
C VAL A 32 8.40 10.75 -6.36
N ILE A 33 7.15 11.14 -6.07
CA ILE A 33 6.30 11.89 -6.99
C ILE A 33 5.88 13.20 -6.32
N ILE A 34 6.45 14.30 -6.78
CA ILE A 34 6.31 15.64 -6.14
C ILE A 34 4.85 16.08 -5.99
N ASP A 35 4.01 15.80 -6.97
CA ASP A 35 2.61 16.20 -7.00
C ASP A 35 1.63 15.07 -6.65
N PHE A 36 2.12 14.00 -6.02
CA PHE A 36 1.26 12.92 -5.57
C PHE A 36 0.34 13.39 -4.44
N GLN A 37 -0.95 13.08 -4.59
CA GLN A 37 -1.97 13.36 -3.59
C GLN A 37 -2.68 12.06 -3.22
N THR A 38 -2.74 11.77 -1.93
CA THR A 38 -3.48 10.65 -1.38
C THR A 38 -4.97 10.97 -1.39
N VAL A 39 -5.80 10.01 -1.76
CA VAL A 39 -7.26 10.09 -1.60
C VAL A 39 -7.61 9.44 -0.27
N PRO A 40 -8.14 10.20 0.71
CA PRO A 40 -8.54 9.64 1.99
C PRO A 40 -9.69 8.64 1.80
N ALA A 41 -9.63 7.52 2.52
CA ALA A 41 -10.77 6.61 2.61
C ALA A 41 -12.00 7.35 3.14
N SER A 42 -13.11 7.31 2.41
CA SER A 42 -14.37 7.96 2.77
C SER A 42 -15.41 6.90 3.12
N PRO A 43 -16.33 7.15 4.06
CA PRO A 43 -17.46 6.27 4.33
C PRO A 43 -18.38 6.06 3.12
N GLN A 44 -18.36 6.99 2.16
CA GLN A 44 -19.11 6.93 0.91
C GLN A 44 -18.31 6.23 -0.21
N GLY A 45 -17.05 5.88 0.04
CA GLY A 45 -16.10 5.30 -0.90
C GLY A 45 -15.06 6.31 -1.39
N ASP A 46 -13.97 5.80 -1.90
CA ASP A 46 -12.84 6.54 -2.48
C ASP A 46 -12.85 6.51 -4.02
N ALA A 47 -14.00 6.14 -4.60
CA ALA A 47 -14.17 5.88 -6.02
C ALA A 47 -13.18 4.82 -6.58
N GLY A 48 -12.53 4.04 -5.69
CA GLY A 48 -11.50 3.06 -6.04
C GLY A 48 -10.12 3.68 -6.29
N LEU A 49 -9.90 4.93 -5.86
CA LEU A 49 -8.64 5.64 -5.98
C LEU A 49 -7.97 5.79 -4.62
N ASP A 50 -6.76 5.32 -4.48
CA ASP A 50 -5.92 5.55 -3.30
C ASP A 50 -5.05 6.80 -3.45
N GLY A 51 -4.88 7.29 -4.68
CA GLY A 51 -4.16 8.53 -4.95
C GLY A 51 -4.13 8.90 -6.43
N PHE A 52 -3.62 10.11 -6.69
CA PHE A 52 -3.39 10.60 -8.05
C PHE A 52 -2.17 11.51 -8.13
N SER A 53 -1.64 11.68 -9.33
CA SER A 53 -0.51 12.57 -9.62
C SER A 53 -0.60 13.14 -11.05
N HIS A 54 0.41 13.91 -11.45
CA HIS A 54 0.44 14.57 -12.75
C HIS A 54 -0.81 15.40 -13.00
N HIS A 55 -1.23 16.13 -11.98
CA HIS A 55 -2.43 16.97 -12.01
C HIS A 55 -3.72 16.18 -12.32
N GLY A 56 -3.80 14.92 -11.89
CA GLY A 56 -4.94 14.04 -12.10
C GLY A 56 -4.88 13.18 -13.37
N GLU A 57 -3.78 13.21 -14.12
CA GLU A 57 -3.62 12.37 -15.30
C GLU A 57 -3.20 10.92 -14.97
N ARG A 58 -2.70 10.69 -13.75
CA ARG A 58 -2.34 9.35 -13.27
C ARG A 58 -3.09 9.00 -11.99
N ALA A 59 -3.78 7.87 -12.01
CA ALA A 59 -4.52 7.30 -10.90
C ALA A 59 -3.78 6.08 -10.33
N TYR A 60 -3.87 5.90 -9.01
CA TYR A 60 -3.28 4.78 -8.29
C TYR A 60 -4.35 4.07 -7.49
N CYS A 61 -4.41 2.75 -7.63
CA CYS A 61 -5.28 1.87 -6.86
C CYS A 61 -4.40 0.82 -6.19
N CYS A 62 -4.52 0.65 -4.88
CA CYS A 62 -3.72 -0.28 -4.10
C CYS A 62 -4.60 -1.39 -3.53
N TYR A 63 -4.09 -2.61 -3.53
CA TYR A 63 -4.75 -3.72 -2.88
C TYR A 63 -3.74 -4.70 -2.29
N GLY A 64 -3.75 -4.82 -0.98
CA GLY A 64 -2.94 -5.78 -0.22
C GLY A 64 -3.82 -6.84 0.43
N PRO A 65 -4.26 -7.91 -0.29
CA PRO A 65 -5.04 -8.98 0.33
C PRO A 65 -4.24 -9.69 1.42
N GLU A 66 -4.93 -10.04 2.52
CA GLU A 66 -4.34 -10.81 3.60
C GLU A 66 -3.91 -12.21 3.13
N HIS A 67 -2.73 -12.65 3.58
CA HIS A 67 -2.17 -13.95 3.17
C HIS A 67 -3.06 -15.12 3.58
N ASP A 68 -3.56 -15.08 4.81
CA ASP A 68 -4.30 -16.17 5.42
C ASP A 68 -5.78 -16.21 5.01
N ALA A 69 -6.26 -15.17 4.30
CA ALA A 69 -7.63 -15.13 3.80
C ALA A 69 -7.90 -16.15 2.68
N PHE A 70 -6.85 -16.68 2.04
CA PHE A 70 -6.99 -17.55 0.88
C PHE A 70 -6.27 -18.88 1.06
N LYS A 71 -6.98 -19.97 0.84
CA LYS A 71 -6.41 -21.33 0.88
C LYS A 71 -5.60 -21.69 -0.36
N LYS A 72 -5.87 -21.01 -1.47
CA LYS A 72 -5.25 -21.31 -2.78
C LYS A 72 -4.85 -20.00 -3.48
N ASN A 73 -3.73 -20.05 -4.17
CA ASN A 73 -3.26 -18.92 -5.00
C ASN A 73 -4.32 -18.44 -6.01
N LYS A 74 -5.10 -19.37 -6.58
CA LYS A 74 -6.18 -19.02 -7.51
C LYS A 74 -7.25 -18.12 -6.85
N GLU A 75 -7.65 -18.41 -5.63
CA GLU A 75 -8.64 -17.60 -4.90
C GLU A 75 -8.10 -16.19 -4.66
N ARG A 76 -6.81 -16.08 -4.35
CA ARG A 76 -6.11 -14.79 -4.20
C ARG A 76 -6.04 -14.02 -5.53
N GLU A 77 -5.69 -14.71 -6.63
CA GLU A 77 -5.73 -14.11 -7.98
C GLU A 77 -7.13 -13.58 -8.31
N ASP A 78 -8.17 -14.38 -8.06
CA ASP A 78 -9.54 -13.99 -8.34
C ASP A 78 -9.96 -12.77 -7.51
N ALA A 79 -9.61 -12.72 -6.23
CA ALA A 79 -9.88 -11.57 -5.37
C ALA A 79 -9.19 -10.28 -5.86
N ILE A 80 -7.91 -10.36 -6.26
CA ILE A 80 -7.16 -9.23 -6.82
C ILE A 80 -7.84 -8.73 -8.11
N VAL A 81 -8.18 -9.65 -9.01
CA VAL A 81 -8.81 -9.30 -10.27
C VAL A 81 -10.18 -8.65 -10.05
N GLU A 82 -11.01 -9.20 -9.17
CA GLU A 82 -12.35 -8.65 -8.90
C GLU A 82 -12.29 -7.29 -8.19
N LYS A 83 -11.33 -7.09 -7.28
CA LYS A 83 -11.11 -5.76 -6.66
C LYS A 83 -10.78 -4.71 -7.73
N PHE A 84 -9.77 -4.97 -8.56
CA PHE A 84 -9.36 -4.01 -9.59
C PHE A 84 -10.38 -3.83 -10.71
N LYS A 85 -11.14 -4.85 -11.07
CA LYS A 85 -12.32 -4.70 -11.95
C LYS A 85 -13.35 -3.75 -11.33
N GLY A 86 -13.57 -3.85 -10.02
CA GLY A 86 -14.45 -2.95 -9.28
C GLY A 86 -13.96 -1.50 -9.36
N ASP A 87 -12.67 -1.25 -9.15
CA ASP A 87 -12.08 0.07 -9.25
C ASP A 87 -12.14 0.62 -10.68
N LEU A 88 -11.76 -0.17 -11.66
CA LEU A 88 -11.86 0.22 -13.08
C LEU A 88 -13.31 0.50 -13.51
N ARG A 89 -14.30 -0.29 -13.06
CA ARG A 89 -15.71 -0.01 -13.33
C ARG A 89 -16.12 1.38 -12.85
N ARG A 90 -15.68 1.78 -11.65
CA ARG A 90 -15.96 3.13 -11.13
C ARG A 90 -15.31 4.21 -11.99
N LEU A 91 -14.04 4.03 -12.36
CA LEU A 91 -13.32 4.98 -13.21
C LEU A 91 -13.93 5.12 -14.61
N TYR A 92 -14.35 4.00 -15.20
CA TYR A 92 -15.00 3.97 -16.51
C TYR A 92 -16.50 4.22 -16.46
N GLU A 93 -17.10 4.34 -15.28
CA GLU A 93 -18.53 4.53 -15.08
C GLU A 93 -19.40 3.45 -15.75
N VAL A 94 -19.05 2.19 -15.57
CA VAL A 94 -19.82 1.04 -16.05
C VAL A 94 -20.42 0.26 -14.89
N ASP A 95 -21.57 -0.38 -15.11
CA ASP A 95 -22.23 -1.21 -14.11
C ASP A 95 -21.55 -2.58 -13.91
N THR A 96 -22.12 -3.42 -13.07
CA THR A 96 -21.58 -4.77 -12.81
C THR A 96 -21.58 -5.68 -14.03
N ASP A 97 -22.45 -5.41 -15.01
CA ASP A 97 -22.60 -6.18 -16.25
C ASP A 97 -21.78 -5.55 -17.40
N GLY A 98 -20.96 -4.52 -17.13
CA GLY A 98 -20.21 -3.82 -18.14
C GLY A 98 -21.04 -2.82 -18.96
N LYS A 99 -22.28 -2.56 -18.56
CA LYS A 99 -23.14 -1.57 -19.17
C LYS A 99 -22.86 -0.18 -18.58
N LYS A 100 -23.23 0.85 -19.32
CA LYS A 100 -23.04 2.21 -18.93
C LYS A 100 -23.81 2.56 -17.65
N LEU A 101 -23.13 3.07 -16.62
CA LEU A 101 -23.77 3.59 -15.41
C LEU A 101 -24.64 4.81 -15.74
N VAL A 102 -25.76 4.91 -15.02
CA VAL A 102 -26.57 6.13 -15.04
C VAL A 102 -25.81 7.23 -14.28
N LEU A 103 -25.69 8.37 -14.89
CA LEU A 103 -24.81 9.51 -14.58
C LEU A 103 -24.85 10.09 -13.14
N SER A 104 -25.71 9.62 -12.27
CA SER A 104 -25.96 10.23 -10.95
C SER A 104 -25.03 9.72 -9.82
N GLU A 105 -24.27 8.66 -10.04
CA GLU A 105 -23.62 7.94 -8.93
C GLU A 105 -22.13 8.26 -8.72
N ASN A 106 -21.46 8.94 -9.65
CA ASN A 106 -20.01 9.19 -9.55
C ASN A 106 -19.63 10.67 -9.29
N LYS A 107 -20.44 11.38 -8.51
CA LYS A 107 -20.09 12.74 -8.05
C LYS A 107 -18.77 12.81 -7.26
N GLU A 108 -18.32 11.68 -6.72
CA GLU A 108 -17.11 11.60 -5.91
C GLU A 108 -15.85 11.82 -6.74
N ILE A 109 -15.74 11.23 -7.93
CA ILE A 109 -14.59 11.45 -8.82
C ILE A 109 -14.49 12.93 -9.23
N GLU A 110 -15.63 13.60 -9.49
CA GLU A 110 -15.64 15.02 -9.83
C GLU A 110 -15.08 15.93 -8.73
N THR A 111 -15.20 15.51 -7.47
CA THR A 111 -14.69 16.28 -6.34
C THR A 111 -13.21 16.01 -6.07
N ILE A 112 -12.74 14.81 -6.43
CA ILE A 112 -11.37 14.36 -6.19
C ILE A 112 -10.43 14.83 -7.29
N LEU A 113 -10.83 14.67 -8.56
CA LEU A 113 -9.97 14.97 -9.70
C LEU A 113 -10.04 16.46 -10.10
N PRO A 114 -8.92 17.05 -10.54
CA PRO A 114 -8.91 18.40 -11.09
C PRO A 114 -9.84 18.53 -12.30
N LYS A 115 -10.67 19.56 -12.28
CA LYS A 115 -11.64 19.83 -13.36
C LYS A 115 -10.95 19.87 -14.72
N LYS A 116 -11.56 19.24 -15.73
CA LYS A 116 -11.14 19.22 -17.15
C LYS A 116 -9.92 18.34 -17.47
N ARG A 117 -9.43 17.53 -16.56
CA ARG A 117 -8.38 16.56 -16.87
C ARG A 117 -8.94 15.15 -16.80
N LYS A 118 -8.45 14.29 -17.68
CA LYS A 118 -8.79 12.88 -17.71
C LYS A 118 -7.58 12.06 -17.30
N ILE A 119 -7.87 10.95 -16.64
CA ILE A 119 -6.87 9.94 -16.31
C ILE A 119 -6.36 9.33 -17.61
N LYS A 120 -5.06 9.35 -17.82
CA LYS A 120 -4.35 8.73 -18.95
C LYS A 120 -3.65 7.43 -18.55
N HIS A 121 -3.35 7.28 -17.26
CA HIS A 121 -2.65 6.12 -16.73
C HIS A 121 -3.32 5.67 -15.44
N VAL A 122 -3.58 4.36 -15.33
CA VAL A 122 -4.02 3.72 -14.10
C VAL A 122 -2.94 2.73 -13.67
N GLU A 123 -2.41 2.91 -12.48
CA GLU A 123 -1.44 2.02 -11.88
C GLU A 123 -2.10 1.23 -10.75
N LEU A 124 -2.22 -0.08 -10.94
CA LEU A 124 -2.83 -1.00 -9.99
C LEU A 124 -1.70 -1.68 -9.22
N ILE A 125 -1.57 -1.36 -7.93
CA ILE A 125 -0.46 -1.81 -7.08
C ILE A 125 -0.96 -2.88 -6.13
N VAL A 126 -0.24 -4.01 -6.07
CA VAL A 126 -0.65 -5.20 -5.32
C VAL A 126 0.52 -5.79 -4.53
N ASN A 127 0.24 -6.30 -3.32
CA ASN A 127 1.23 -6.94 -2.45
C ASN A 127 1.64 -8.35 -2.91
N TRP A 128 0.99 -8.89 -3.93
CA TRP A 128 1.29 -10.21 -4.47
C TRP A 128 0.89 -10.29 -5.94
N PHE A 129 1.82 -10.78 -6.76
CA PHE A 129 1.61 -10.90 -8.21
C PHE A 129 2.09 -12.29 -8.68
N GLY A 130 1.22 -13.28 -8.53
CA GLY A 130 1.56 -14.69 -8.74
C GLY A 130 1.59 -15.15 -10.18
N SER A 131 0.86 -14.47 -11.10
CA SER A 131 0.84 -14.88 -12.50
C SER A 131 0.46 -13.76 -13.48
N HIS A 132 0.89 -13.92 -14.74
CA HIS A 132 0.49 -13.06 -15.85
C HIS A 132 -1.03 -13.08 -16.14
N ARG A 133 -1.76 -14.07 -15.61
CA ARG A 133 -3.22 -14.18 -15.76
C ARG A 133 -3.95 -13.01 -15.10
N ILE A 134 -3.43 -12.51 -13.99
CA ILE A 134 -3.96 -11.31 -13.33
C ILE A 134 -3.96 -10.15 -14.31
N LEU A 135 -2.80 -9.86 -14.90
CA LEU A 135 -2.64 -8.77 -15.86
C LEU A 135 -3.57 -8.94 -17.07
N SER A 136 -3.58 -10.13 -17.69
CA SER A 136 -4.42 -10.40 -18.86
C SER A 136 -5.91 -10.16 -18.57
N ARG A 137 -6.41 -10.66 -17.44
CA ARG A 137 -7.83 -10.50 -17.05
C ARG A 137 -8.19 -9.04 -16.77
N ILE A 138 -7.29 -8.29 -16.17
CA ILE A 138 -7.49 -6.87 -15.87
C ILE A 138 -7.47 -6.04 -17.16
N LEU A 139 -6.52 -6.27 -18.06
CA LEU A 139 -6.45 -5.56 -19.35
C LEU A 139 -7.65 -5.85 -20.26
N THR A 140 -8.13 -7.10 -20.28
CA THR A 140 -9.36 -7.45 -20.98
C THR A 140 -10.55 -6.66 -20.43
N ALA A 141 -10.73 -6.64 -19.10
CA ALA A 141 -11.80 -5.87 -18.48
C ALA A 141 -11.69 -4.37 -18.75
N ALA A 142 -10.48 -3.80 -18.68
CA ALA A 142 -10.25 -2.38 -18.99
C ALA A 142 -10.68 -2.03 -20.43
N ALA A 143 -10.34 -2.88 -21.40
CA ALA A 143 -10.74 -2.70 -22.79
C ALA A 143 -12.27 -2.78 -22.99
N GLU A 144 -12.92 -3.75 -22.33
CA GLU A 144 -14.39 -3.89 -22.37
C GLU A 144 -15.08 -2.68 -21.75
N TYR A 145 -14.58 -2.18 -20.62
CA TYR A 145 -15.14 -1.01 -19.93
C TYR A 145 -14.91 0.27 -20.73
N ALA A 146 -13.74 0.45 -21.33
CA ALA A 146 -13.47 1.58 -22.21
C ALA A 146 -14.43 1.63 -23.40
N ALA A 147 -14.76 0.48 -24.00
CA ALA A 147 -15.71 0.37 -25.11
C ALA A 147 -17.16 0.68 -24.70
N ALA A 148 -17.53 0.36 -23.44
CA ALA A 148 -18.89 0.58 -22.92
C ALA A 148 -19.10 1.98 -22.30
N SER A 149 -18.01 2.68 -21.95
CA SER A 149 -17.99 3.92 -21.17
C SER A 149 -18.19 5.17 -22.02
N LEU A 150 -18.63 6.25 -21.35
CA LEU A 150 -18.53 7.62 -21.89
C LEU A 150 -17.13 8.21 -21.74
N CYS A 151 -16.26 7.55 -20.99
CA CYS A 151 -14.90 7.98 -20.70
C CYS A 151 -14.82 9.46 -20.27
N ARG A 152 -15.68 9.85 -19.31
CA ARG A 152 -15.70 11.25 -18.83
C ARG A 152 -14.48 11.62 -18.01
N TYR A 153 -14.01 10.69 -17.16
CA TYR A 153 -12.90 10.90 -16.22
C TYR A 153 -11.61 10.21 -16.64
N ILE A 154 -11.69 9.28 -17.57
CA ILE A 154 -10.57 8.49 -18.07
C ILE A 154 -10.54 8.52 -19.59
N GLU A 155 -9.35 8.53 -20.21
CA GLU A 155 -9.24 8.44 -21.66
C GLU A 155 -9.59 7.02 -22.14
N THR A 156 -10.13 6.92 -23.37
CA THR A 156 -10.49 5.62 -23.99
C THR A 156 -9.27 4.73 -24.20
N ASP A 157 -8.11 5.34 -24.43
CA ASP A 157 -6.82 4.70 -24.64
C ASP A 157 -5.92 4.76 -23.39
N ALA A 158 -6.51 5.00 -22.23
CA ALA A 158 -5.75 5.05 -20.98
C ALA A 158 -4.95 3.75 -20.75
N THR A 159 -3.69 3.93 -20.40
CA THR A 159 -2.81 2.80 -20.09
C THR A 159 -3.11 2.27 -18.70
N VAL A 160 -3.37 0.96 -18.60
CA VAL A 160 -3.53 0.25 -17.32
C VAL A 160 -2.30 -0.62 -17.09
N THR A 161 -1.67 -0.45 -15.91
CA THR A 161 -0.51 -1.25 -15.52
C THR A 161 -0.76 -1.92 -14.17
N VAL A 162 -0.17 -3.10 -13.98
CA VAL A 162 -0.18 -3.81 -12.68
C VAL A 162 1.24 -3.87 -12.16
N VAL A 163 1.42 -3.40 -10.93
CA VAL A 163 2.71 -3.34 -10.25
C VAL A 163 2.69 -4.27 -9.05
N GLY A 164 3.51 -5.30 -9.10
CA GLY A 164 3.69 -6.23 -7.98
C GLY A 164 4.89 -5.86 -7.09
N PRO A 165 5.13 -6.63 -6.02
CA PRO A 165 6.17 -6.36 -5.03
C PRO A 165 7.56 -6.21 -5.65
N LYS A 166 7.90 -7.06 -6.62
CA LYS A 166 9.20 -7.02 -7.30
C LYS A 166 9.45 -5.70 -8.04
N GLN A 167 8.45 -5.25 -8.82
CA GLN A 167 8.57 -3.98 -9.54
C GLN A 167 8.65 -2.81 -8.58
N LEU A 168 7.85 -2.85 -7.51
CA LEU A 168 7.84 -1.82 -6.48
C LEU A 168 9.18 -1.80 -5.74
N ALA A 169 9.70 -2.95 -5.31
CA ALA A 169 11.00 -3.07 -4.68
C ALA A 169 12.13 -2.52 -5.56
N ASN A 170 12.14 -2.83 -6.85
CA ASN A 170 13.12 -2.29 -7.78
C ASN A 170 13.06 -0.76 -7.89
N ARG A 171 11.87 -0.16 -7.82
CA ARG A 171 11.71 1.31 -7.81
C ARG A 171 12.23 1.94 -6.53
N TYR A 172 12.08 1.27 -5.38
CA TYR A 172 12.53 1.75 -4.08
C TYR A 172 14.06 1.92 -3.98
N PHE A 173 14.82 1.05 -4.64
CA PHE A 173 16.28 1.06 -4.54
C PHE A 173 16.97 2.10 -5.43
N VAL A 174 16.23 3.09 -5.90
CA VAL A 174 16.77 4.21 -6.69
C VAL A 174 17.23 5.38 -5.79
N ASP A 175 16.69 5.47 -4.55
CA ASP A 175 16.92 6.59 -3.63
C ASP A 175 17.43 6.10 -2.27
N GLU A 176 18.45 6.76 -1.70
CA GLU A 176 19.05 6.37 -0.41
C GLU A 176 18.07 6.46 0.77
N VAL A 177 17.13 7.41 0.74
CA VAL A 177 16.12 7.57 1.79
C VAL A 177 15.18 6.35 1.78
N MET A 178 14.80 5.91 0.59
CA MET A 178 13.94 4.73 0.43
C MET A 178 14.68 3.45 0.83
N ILE A 179 15.97 3.35 0.53
CA ILE A 179 16.82 2.24 0.99
C ILE A 179 16.87 2.21 2.52
N ALA A 180 17.03 3.36 3.18
CA ALA A 180 17.03 3.44 4.64
C ALA A 180 15.71 2.99 5.25
N ARG A 181 14.58 3.41 4.68
CA ARG A 181 13.23 2.99 5.08
C ARG A 181 13.00 1.49 4.88
N ALA A 182 13.41 0.94 3.74
CA ALA A 182 13.35 -0.50 3.48
C ALA A 182 14.15 -1.31 4.50
N ARG A 183 15.35 -0.85 4.87
CA ARG A 183 16.18 -1.48 5.91
C ARG A 183 15.49 -1.50 7.28
N GLN A 184 14.88 -0.39 7.67
CA GLN A 184 14.14 -0.29 8.92
C GLN A 184 12.97 -1.29 8.95
N ARG A 185 12.20 -1.38 7.88
CA ARG A 185 11.07 -2.29 7.78
C ARG A 185 11.49 -3.77 7.84
N ILE A 186 12.51 -4.15 7.08
CA ILE A 186 13.08 -5.51 7.11
C ILE A 186 13.55 -5.85 8.53
N PHE A 187 14.17 -4.89 9.22
CA PHE A 187 14.61 -5.10 10.60
C PHE A 187 13.44 -5.36 11.55
N ILE A 188 12.38 -4.56 11.46
CA ILE A 188 11.17 -4.73 12.29
C ILE A 188 10.57 -6.12 12.06
N GLN A 189 10.36 -6.52 10.81
CA GLN A 189 9.79 -7.84 10.50
C GLN A 189 10.66 -9.02 10.98
N LYS A 190 12.00 -8.88 10.91
CA LYS A 190 12.91 -9.90 11.45
C LYS A 190 12.79 -10.02 12.97
N VAL A 191 12.51 -8.91 13.66
CA VAL A 191 12.28 -8.90 15.12
C VAL A 191 10.93 -9.54 15.43
N GLU A 192 9.87 -9.17 14.72
CA GLU A 192 8.52 -9.73 14.87
C GLU A 192 8.50 -11.25 14.65
N LYS A 193 9.06 -11.73 13.54
CA LYS A 193 9.18 -13.17 13.25
C LYS A 193 9.96 -13.93 14.32
N LYS A 194 11.01 -13.32 14.89
CA LYS A 194 11.72 -13.93 16.02
C LYS A 194 10.88 -13.99 17.29
N ALA A 195 10.09 -12.94 17.55
CA ALA A 195 9.17 -12.92 18.69
C ALA A 195 8.08 -14.00 18.53
N GLU A 196 7.47 -14.14 17.36
CA GLU A 196 6.49 -15.19 17.05
C GLU A 196 7.08 -16.60 17.18
N ALA A 197 8.28 -16.83 16.66
CA ALA A 197 8.96 -18.13 16.79
C ALA A 197 9.28 -18.50 18.24
N VAL A 198 9.48 -17.51 19.12
CA VAL A 198 9.64 -17.72 20.57
C VAL A 198 8.31 -18.05 21.23
N VAL A 199 7.19 -17.49 20.74
CA VAL A 199 5.83 -17.76 21.24
C VAL A 199 5.37 -19.18 20.92
N LEU A 200 5.76 -19.75 19.77
CA LEU A 200 5.35 -21.08 19.33
C LEU A 200 6.14 -22.25 19.97
N GLY A 201 7.18 -21.96 20.74
CA GLY A 201 8.05 -23.00 21.36
C GLY A 201 7.73 -23.33 22.81
N SER A 202 6.95 -24.36 23.05
CA SER A 202 6.63 -25.06 24.34
C SER A 202 6.22 -24.18 25.54
N THR A 203 5.02 -24.43 26.06
CA THR A 203 4.30 -23.65 27.07
C THR A 203 5.04 -23.41 28.39
N GLU A 204 5.73 -24.36 28.94
CA GLU A 204 6.40 -24.18 30.25
C GLU A 204 7.73 -23.39 30.17
N LYS A 205 8.53 -23.61 29.16
CA LYS A 205 9.73 -22.80 28.91
C LYS A 205 9.37 -21.39 28.43
N PHE A 206 8.21 -21.24 27.79
CA PHE A 206 7.67 -19.99 27.33
C PHE A 206 7.24 -19.11 28.50
N ASP A 207 6.46 -19.62 29.44
CA ASP A 207 5.98 -18.84 30.58
C ASP A 207 7.12 -18.32 31.45
N LYS A 208 8.18 -19.14 31.63
CA LYS A 208 9.39 -18.71 32.32
C LYS A 208 10.14 -17.63 31.54
N LYS A 209 10.35 -17.81 30.22
CA LYS A 209 11.00 -16.80 29.37
C LYS A 209 10.18 -15.53 29.24
N MET A 210 8.85 -15.62 29.17
CA MET A 210 7.98 -14.45 29.13
C MET A 210 7.97 -13.69 30.44
N LYS A 211 8.11 -14.40 31.59
CA LYS A 211 8.29 -13.77 32.89
C LYS A 211 9.62 -13.00 32.93
N ASP A 212 10.72 -13.66 32.52
CA ASP A 212 12.05 -13.06 32.47
C ASP A 212 12.11 -11.88 31.49
N LEU A 213 11.42 -11.98 30.34
CA LEU A 213 11.28 -10.90 29.34
C LEU A 213 10.41 -9.74 29.85
N ARG A 214 9.31 -10.03 30.56
CA ARG A 214 8.48 -8.98 31.19
C ARG A 214 9.26 -8.23 32.28
N GLU A 215 10.06 -8.91 33.06
CA GLU A 215 10.92 -8.27 34.06
C GLU A 215 12.02 -7.43 33.40
N MET A 216 12.63 -7.91 32.30
CA MET A 216 13.59 -7.13 31.52
C MET A 216 12.95 -5.94 30.81
N VAL A 217 11.75 -6.10 30.21
CA VAL A 217 11.02 -5.03 29.52
C VAL A 217 10.50 -3.99 30.50
N HIS A 218 10.08 -4.38 31.71
CA HIS A 218 9.74 -3.38 32.74
C HIS A 218 10.95 -2.54 33.13
N GLY A 219 12.13 -3.15 33.32
CA GLY A 219 13.35 -2.39 33.59
C GLY A 219 13.82 -1.54 32.38
N GLN A 220 13.61 -2.01 31.16
CA GLN A 220 13.94 -1.25 29.95
C GLN A 220 12.87 -0.21 29.59
N LYS A 221 11.61 -0.43 29.91
CA LYS A 221 10.55 0.54 29.71
C LYS A 221 10.79 1.80 30.52
N ASP A 222 11.16 1.64 31.79
CA ASP A 222 11.52 2.77 32.63
C ASP A 222 12.77 3.51 32.10
N ALA A 223 13.74 2.77 31.53
CA ALA A 223 14.92 3.35 30.88
C ALA A 223 14.57 4.04 29.55
N ILE A 224 13.67 3.47 28.75
CA ILE A 224 13.19 4.07 27.48
C ILE A 224 12.32 5.29 27.76
N ASP A 225 11.41 5.23 28.73
CA ASP A 225 10.57 6.35 29.14
C ASP A 225 11.43 7.50 29.73
N SER A 226 12.50 7.14 30.47
CA SER A 226 13.49 8.12 30.96
C SER A 226 14.29 8.76 29.82
N LEU A 227 14.75 7.98 28.83
CA LEU A 227 15.45 8.47 27.65
C LEU A 227 14.55 9.33 26.75
N GLN A 228 13.30 8.96 26.56
CA GLN A 228 12.33 9.76 25.82
C GLN A 228 12.05 11.10 26.50
N THR A 229 11.92 11.08 27.84
CA THR A 229 11.74 12.30 28.63
C THR A 229 12.96 13.21 28.55
N GLN A 230 14.16 12.63 28.59
CA GLN A 230 15.42 13.37 28.46
C GLN A 230 15.61 13.98 27.08
N LEU A 231 15.33 13.20 26.00
CA LEU A 231 15.36 13.70 24.62
C LEU A 231 14.34 14.80 24.36
N GLN A 232 13.13 14.69 24.93
CA GLN A 232 12.12 15.74 24.82
C GLN A 232 12.53 17.01 25.57
N THR A 233 13.21 16.88 26.68
CA THR A 233 13.72 18.01 27.48
C THR A 233 14.87 18.69 26.75
N ASP A 234 15.81 17.92 26.21
CA ASP A 234 16.96 18.44 25.46
C ASP A 234 16.50 19.13 24.16
N TRP A 235 15.49 18.58 23.49
CA TRP A 235 14.93 19.20 22.28
C TRP A 235 14.21 20.52 22.57
N ARG A 236 13.47 20.61 23.69
CA ARG A 236 12.86 21.88 24.15
C ARG A 236 13.89 22.91 24.55
N MET A 237 15.00 22.48 25.14
CA MET A 237 16.11 23.37 25.47
C MET A 237 16.80 23.93 24.22
N THR A 238 17.01 23.08 23.19
CA THR A 238 17.62 23.51 21.91
C THR A 238 16.75 24.54 21.21
N LEU A 239 15.41 24.35 21.18
CA LEU A 239 14.48 25.32 20.59
C LEU A 239 14.39 26.65 21.37
N ALA A 240 14.71 26.66 22.66
CA ALA A 240 14.71 27.87 23.47
C ALA A 240 15.99 28.71 23.29
N PHE A 241 17.07 28.16 22.70
CA PHE A 241 18.31 28.87 22.40
C PHE A 241 18.35 29.48 20.99
N ASP A 242 17.40 29.11 20.11
CA ASP A 242 17.30 29.62 18.73
C ASP A 242 16.28 30.78 18.60
N GLN A 243 15.81 31.35 19.71
CA GLN A 243 14.99 32.56 19.80
C GLN A 243 15.81 33.69 20.48
#